data_acd630c183bddc5e1c8dd2db2ec4e2d2
#
_entry.id   acd630c183bddc5e1c8dd2db2ec4e2d2
#
_cell.length_a   1.000
_cell.length_b   1.000
_cell.length_c   1.000
_cell.angle_alpha   90.00
_cell.angle_beta   90.00
_cell.angle_gamma   90.00
#
_symmetry.space_group_name_H-M   'P 1'
#
loop_
_entity.id
_entity.type
_entity.pdbx_description
1 polymer ?
#
loop_
_entity_poly.entity_id
_entity_poly.type
_entity_poly.pdbx_seq_one_letter_code
_entity_poly.pdbx_strand_id
1 'polypeptide(L)'
;MSRPTRARLAAGLVGVAVLVGIASAPSVPLTDAAFTDSEYASGSFTAATLSTPTVTSCTVTNFLGTFTGFTITWTSPYQKVQQRLSINNVVVDNTNVTQTGTGPYTYSATISSGLLNTLLGSLLGSTNTVRVDSIYSGTSWASPAVTRTLSVGGLLGLGGNNTCT
;
A
#
# COMPACT_ATOMS: atom_id res chain seq x y z
N MET A 1 34.97 -49.98 63.47
CA MET A 1 33.89 -50.77 62.87
C MET A 1 32.56 -50.02 62.93
N SER A 2 31.92 -49.90 61.78
CA SER A 2 30.52 -49.58 61.43
C SER A 2 29.95 -48.23 61.87
N ARG A 3 30.26 -47.15 61.06
CA ARG A 3 29.48 -45.94 61.02
C ARG A 3 28.64 -45.70 59.72
N PRO A 4 28.34 -46.70 58.85
CA PRO A 4 27.54 -46.42 57.65
C PRO A 4 26.02 -46.57 57.86
N THR A 5 25.52 -47.22 58.93
CA THR A 5 24.12 -47.56 59.11
C THR A 5 23.26 -46.32 59.49
N ARG A 6 23.80 -45.41 60.29
CA ARG A 6 23.05 -44.23 60.75
C ARG A 6 22.87 -43.17 59.60
N ALA A 7 23.82 -43.04 58.71
CA ALA A 7 23.73 -42.10 57.57
C ALA A 7 22.69 -42.57 56.55
N ARG A 8 22.53 -43.89 56.38
CA ARG A 8 21.50 -44.46 55.44
C ARG A 8 20.07 -44.32 55.96
N LEU A 9 19.92 -44.44 57.31
CA LEU A 9 18.63 -44.25 57.97
C LEU A 9 18.22 -42.76 57.93
N ALA A 10 19.12 -41.83 58.13
CA ALA A 10 18.82 -40.43 58.03
C ALA A 10 18.45 -39.99 56.61
N ALA A 11 19.13 -40.50 55.56
CA ALA A 11 18.77 -40.24 54.16
C ALA A 11 17.39 -40.79 53.79
N GLY A 12 17.03 -41.97 54.29
CA GLY A 12 15.69 -42.55 54.07
C GLY A 12 14.58 -41.74 54.71
N LEU A 13 14.79 -41.26 55.99
CA LEU A 13 13.80 -40.42 56.67
C LEU A 13 13.59 -39.07 56.00
N VAL A 14 14.62 -38.45 55.49
CA VAL A 14 14.50 -37.18 54.72
C VAL A 14 13.74 -37.41 53.40
N GLY A 15 14.00 -38.51 52.72
CA GLY A 15 13.27 -38.85 51.49
C GLY A 15 11.77 -39.07 51.71
N VAL A 16 11.39 -39.77 52.78
CA VAL A 16 9.98 -39.98 53.14
C VAL A 16 9.32 -38.66 53.55
N ALA A 17 9.98 -37.81 54.30
CA ALA A 17 9.44 -36.50 54.68
C ALA A 17 9.17 -35.60 53.47
N VAL A 18 10.03 -35.62 52.48
CA VAL A 18 9.83 -34.84 51.23
C VAL A 18 8.65 -35.41 50.44
N LEU A 19 8.52 -36.73 50.33
CA LEU A 19 7.40 -37.37 49.64
C LEU A 19 6.05 -37.11 50.33
N VAL A 20 6.00 -37.12 51.65
CA VAL A 20 4.78 -36.82 52.41
C VAL A 20 4.45 -35.34 52.30
N GLY A 21 5.44 -34.46 52.27
CA GLY A 21 5.26 -33.01 52.08
C GLY A 21 4.65 -32.67 50.71
N ILE A 22 5.03 -33.39 49.67
CA ILE A 22 4.46 -33.18 48.35
C ILE A 22 3.03 -33.75 48.25
N ALA A 23 2.75 -34.87 48.91
CA ALA A 23 1.44 -35.50 48.93
C ALA A 23 0.40 -34.74 49.76
N SER A 24 0.85 -33.89 50.71
CA SER A 24 -0.02 -33.04 51.53
C SER A 24 -0.12 -31.61 51.06
N ALA A 25 0.55 -31.25 49.91
CA ALA A 25 0.36 -29.94 49.31
C ALA A 25 -1.12 -29.79 48.92
N PRO A 26 -1.80 -28.72 49.33
CA PRO A 26 -3.14 -28.46 48.87
C PRO A 26 -3.14 -28.43 47.36
N SER A 27 -4.06 -29.19 46.74
CA SER A 27 -4.26 -29.11 45.29
C SER A 27 -4.51 -27.66 44.93
N VAL A 28 -3.58 -27.06 44.18
CA VAL A 28 -3.81 -25.75 43.61
C VAL A 28 -5.11 -25.89 42.81
N PRO A 29 -6.20 -25.18 43.15
CA PRO A 29 -7.37 -25.23 42.33
C PRO A 29 -6.92 -24.77 40.95
N LEU A 30 -7.04 -25.65 39.95
CA LEU A 30 -6.98 -25.24 38.56
C LEU A 30 -8.04 -24.15 38.46
N THR A 31 -7.62 -22.91 38.39
CA THR A 31 -8.49 -21.87 37.92
C THR A 31 -8.84 -22.26 36.49
N ASP A 32 -9.97 -22.97 36.36
CA ASP A 32 -10.66 -23.01 35.09
C ASP A 32 -10.98 -21.54 34.76
N ALA A 33 -10.04 -20.90 34.15
CA ALA A 33 -10.34 -19.69 33.36
C ALA A 33 -11.15 -20.19 32.16
N ALA A 34 -12.36 -20.67 32.44
CA ALA A 34 -13.36 -20.73 31.42
C ALA A 34 -13.54 -19.29 30.98
N PHE A 35 -12.94 -18.94 29.84
CA PHE A 35 -13.30 -17.77 29.11
C PHE A 35 -14.75 -17.94 28.64
N THR A 36 -15.67 -17.77 29.58
CA THR A 36 -17.12 -17.74 29.32
C THR A 36 -17.55 -16.33 28.93
N ASP A 37 -16.57 -15.41 28.74
CA ASP A 37 -16.85 -14.14 28.10
C ASP A 37 -17.08 -14.42 26.62
N SER A 38 -18.32 -14.69 26.29
CA SER A 38 -18.85 -14.57 24.93
C SER A 38 -18.98 -13.09 24.53
N GLU A 39 -17.99 -12.29 24.88
CA GLU A 39 -17.78 -11.01 24.24
C GLU A 39 -17.20 -11.25 22.85
N TYR A 40 -18.02 -11.91 22.04
CA TYR A 40 -17.85 -11.80 20.60
C TYR A 40 -18.07 -10.33 20.26
N ALA A 41 -17.00 -9.55 20.16
CA ALA A 41 -17.05 -8.31 19.44
C ALA A 41 -17.43 -8.67 17.99
N SER A 42 -18.72 -8.70 17.69
CA SER A 42 -19.22 -8.81 16.34
C SER A 42 -19.01 -7.46 15.66
N GLY A 43 -17.73 -7.12 15.40
CA GLY A 43 -17.36 -6.01 14.56
C GLY A 43 -17.47 -6.47 13.11
N SER A 44 -18.38 -5.91 12.36
CA SER A 44 -18.33 -6.03 10.90
C SER A 44 -17.17 -5.20 10.40
N PHE A 45 -16.05 -5.83 10.07
CA PHE A 45 -14.93 -5.18 9.40
C PHE A 45 -15.30 -5.03 7.91
N THR A 46 -15.75 -3.86 7.51
CA THR A 46 -15.86 -3.52 6.10
C THR A 46 -14.47 -3.05 5.64
N ALA A 47 -13.88 -3.74 4.67
CA ALA A 47 -12.64 -3.27 4.06
C ALA A 47 -12.89 -1.89 3.45
N ALA A 48 -12.17 -0.86 3.93
CA ALA A 48 -12.24 0.46 3.35
C ALA A 48 -11.73 0.41 1.90
N THR A 49 -12.52 0.89 0.95
CA THR A 49 -12.09 1.00 -0.45
C THR A 49 -11.65 2.42 -0.75
N LEU A 50 -10.52 2.56 -1.44
CA LEU A 50 -10.10 3.87 -1.93
C LEU A 50 -10.97 4.27 -3.12
N SER A 51 -11.48 5.51 -3.08
CA SER A 51 -12.26 6.06 -4.20
C SER A 51 -11.38 6.24 -5.43
N THR A 52 -11.93 5.85 -6.58
CA THR A 52 -11.31 6.03 -7.88
C THR A 52 -11.23 7.53 -8.22
N PRO A 53 -10.08 8.06 -8.67
CA PRO A 53 -9.97 9.43 -9.16
C PRO A 53 -10.87 9.65 -10.39
N THR A 54 -11.27 10.89 -10.62
CA THR A 54 -12.02 11.26 -11.83
C THR A 54 -11.16 12.12 -12.73
N VAL A 55 -10.73 11.60 -13.88
CA VAL A 55 -10.01 12.38 -14.89
C VAL A 55 -10.97 13.31 -15.61
N THR A 56 -10.75 14.61 -15.48
CA THR A 56 -11.60 15.67 -16.04
C THR A 56 -11.13 16.14 -17.41
N SER A 57 -9.83 16.07 -17.68
CA SER A 57 -9.28 16.41 -19.00
C SER A 57 -7.95 15.70 -19.27
N CYS A 58 -7.67 15.44 -20.53
CA CYS A 58 -6.36 15.06 -21.02
C CYS A 58 -6.16 15.74 -22.38
N THR A 59 -5.21 16.66 -22.45
CA THR A 59 -4.97 17.50 -23.64
C THR A 59 -3.52 17.45 -24.07
N VAL A 60 -3.28 17.34 -25.36
CA VAL A 60 -1.93 17.39 -25.92
C VAL A 60 -1.54 18.82 -26.27
N THR A 61 -0.27 19.13 -26.13
CA THR A 61 0.31 20.41 -26.56
C THR A 61 1.24 20.14 -27.74
N ASN A 62 1.06 20.94 -28.80
CA ASN A 62 1.86 20.85 -30.00
C ASN A 62 2.46 22.24 -30.31
N PHE A 63 3.67 22.26 -30.85
CA PHE A 63 4.29 23.47 -31.40
C PHE A 63 4.69 23.22 -32.87
N LEU A 64 4.17 24.01 -33.79
CA LEU A 64 4.36 23.85 -35.25
C LEU A 64 4.08 22.40 -35.73
N GLY A 65 3.02 21.76 -35.18
CA GLY A 65 2.65 20.39 -35.52
C GLY A 65 3.47 19.32 -34.81
N THR A 66 4.50 19.68 -34.06
CA THR A 66 5.32 18.74 -33.28
C THR A 66 4.78 18.61 -31.87
N PHE A 67 4.65 17.38 -31.38
CA PHE A 67 4.27 17.10 -29.99
C PHE A 67 5.29 17.69 -29.01
N THR A 68 4.84 18.54 -28.10
CA THR A 68 5.70 19.14 -27.05
C THR A 68 5.37 18.64 -25.66
N GLY A 69 4.20 18.02 -25.47
CA GLY A 69 3.78 17.48 -24.19
C GLY A 69 2.28 17.26 -24.10
N PHE A 70 1.83 16.89 -22.93
CA PHE A 70 0.40 16.81 -22.61
C PHE A 70 0.13 17.24 -21.16
N THR A 71 -1.09 17.66 -20.90
CA THR A 71 -1.59 17.96 -19.56
C THR A 71 -2.76 17.06 -19.24
N ILE A 72 -2.69 16.41 -18.07
CA ILE A 72 -3.81 15.64 -17.52
C ILE A 72 -4.30 16.28 -16.24
N THR A 73 -5.63 16.38 -16.08
CA THR A 73 -6.29 16.96 -14.91
C THR A 73 -7.27 15.94 -14.34
N TRP A 74 -7.29 15.81 -13.00
CA TRP A 74 -8.23 14.91 -12.32
C TRP A 74 -8.62 15.46 -10.97
N THR A 75 -9.67 14.89 -10.38
CA THR A 75 -10.12 15.20 -9.02
C THR A 75 -10.07 13.95 -8.15
N SER A 76 -9.80 14.14 -6.86
CA SER A 76 -9.80 13.07 -5.86
C SER A 76 -10.08 13.66 -4.47
N PRO A 77 -10.72 12.90 -3.55
CA PRO A 77 -10.88 13.33 -2.16
C PRO A 77 -9.58 13.24 -1.34
N TYR A 78 -8.55 12.56 -1.84
CA TYR A 78 -7.31 12.30 -1.12
C TYR A 78 -6.22 13.30 -1.48
N GLN A 79 -5.28 13.52 -0.57
CA GLN A 79 -4.14 14.43 -0.76
C GLN A 79 -3.14 13.94 -1.81
N LYS A 80 -2.26 14.83 -2.27
CA LYS A 80 -1.25 14.59 -3.33
C LYS A 80 -0.37 13.36 -3.07
N VAL A 81 0.04 13.13 -1.83
CA VAL A 81 0.86 11.96 -1.45
C VAL A 81 0.15 10.62 -1.68
N GLN A 82 -1.16 10.66 -1.82
CA GLN A 82 -2.01 9.51 -2.07
C GLN A 82 -2.43 9.41 -3.54
N GLN A 83 -1.88 10.24 -4.42
CA GLN A 83 -2.14 10.20 -5.87
C GLN A 83 -0.95 9.60 -6.58
N ARG A 84 -1.22 8.76 -7.57
CA ARG A 84 -0.20 8.19 -8.43
C ARG A 84 -0.60 8.37 -9.89
N LEU A 85 0.27 9.05 -10.63
CA LEU A 85 0.23 9.12 -12.09
C LEU A 85 1.30 8.18 -12.63
N SER A 86 0.97 7.35 -13.58
CA SER A 86 1.94 6.49 -14.27
C SER A 86 1.68 6.48 -15.79
N ILE A 87 2.76 6.28 -16.55
CA ILE A 87 2.71 6.18 -18.01
C ILE A 87 3.40 4.88 -18.39
N ASN A 88 2.71 3.96 -19.06
CA ASN A 88 3.18 2.60 -19.35
C ASN A 88 3.73 1.89 -18.09
N ASN A 89 3.06 2.07 -16.94
CA ASN A 89 3.44 1.56 -15.61
C ASN A 89 4.71 2.22 -15.00
N VAL A 90 5.32 3.20 -15.65
CA VAL A 90 6.39 4.01 -15.06
C VAL A 90 5.76 5.14 -14.27
N VAL A 91 6.06 5.21 -12.97
CA VAL A 91 5.48 6.22 -12.07
C VAL A 91 6.11 7.59 -12.36
N VAL A 92 5.27 8.59 -12.54
CA VAL A 92 5.69 9.99 -12.66
C VAL A 92 5.91 10.56 -11.27
N ASP A 93 7.04 11.25 -11.08
CA ASP A 93 7.35 11.88 -9.80
C ASP A 93 6.28 12.93 -9.43
N ASN A 94 5.84 12.90 -8.17
CA ASN A 94 4.83 13.81 -7.64
C ASN A 94 5.24 15.29 -7.67
N THR A 95 6.51 15.62 -7.87
CA THR A 95 6.96 17.01 -8.09
C THR A 95 6.36 17.60 -9.37
N ASN A 96 6.04 16.76 -10.36
CA ASN A 96 5.38 17.15 -11.60
C ASN A 96 3.86 17.30 -11.48
N VAL A 97 3.29 17.02 -10.32
CA VAL A 97 1.86 17.12 -10.04
C VAL A 97 1.59 18.31 -9.16
N THR A 98 0.69 19.19 -9.58
CA THR A 98 0.17 20.32 -8.77
C THR A 98 -1.16 19.92 -8.15
N GLN A 99 -1.41 20.37 -6.92
CA GLN A 99 -2.66 20.19 -6.19
C GLN A 99 -3.27 21.55 -5.89
N THR A 100 -4.57 21.69 -6.08
CA THR A 100 -5.37 22.88 -5.71
C THR A 100 -6.65 22.46 -4.99
N GLY A 101 -7.28 23.40 -4.26
CA GLY A 101 -8.50 23.16 -3.52
C GLY A 101 -8.27 22.64 -2.10
N THR A 102 -9.35 22.55 -1.33
CA THR A 102 -9.34 22.11 0.08
C THR A 102 -10.06 20.78 0.32
N GLY A 103 -10.54 20.14 -0.77
CA GLY A 103 -11.24 18.85 -0.81
C GLY A 103 -12.67 18.98 -1.34
N PRO A 104 -13.07 18.22 -2.35
CA PRO A 104 -12.17 17.37 -3.17
C PRO A 104 -11.09 18.20 -3.87
N TYR A 105 -9.89 17.62 -3.96
CA TYR A 105 -8.73 18.28 -4.56
C TYR A 105 -8.75 18.13 -6.07
N THR A 106 -8.27 19.17 -6.76
CA THR A 106 -7.99 19.15 -8.20
C THR A 106 -6.48 19.02 -8.43
N TYR A 107 -6.11 18.10 -9.28
CA TYR A 107 -4.73 17.79 -9.65
C TYR A 107 -4.49 18.13 -11.11
N SER A 108 -3.31 18.60 -11.43
CA SER A 108 -2.86 18.81 -12.79
C SER A 108 -1.40 18.39 -12.92
N ALA A 109 -1.09 17.65 -13.97
CA ALA A 109 0.27 17.29 -14.33
C ALA A 109 0.52 17.65 -15.79
N THR A 110 1.54 18.48 -16.01
CA THR A 110 2.01 18.82 -17.37
C THR A 110 3.30 18.07 -17.63
N ILE A 111 3.26 17.15 -18.58
CA ILE A 111 4.38 16.27 -18.94
C ILE A 111 4.92 16.71 -20.28
N SER A 112 6.16 17.23 -20.27
CA SER A 112 6.85 17.62 -21.51
C SER A 112 7.30 16.39 -22.30
N SER A 113 7.50 16.58 -23.61
CA SER A 113 8.06 15.53 -24.49
C SER A 113 9.44 15.05 -24.00
N GLY A 114 10.26 15.94 -23.43
CA GLY A 114 11.56 15.59 -22.85
C GLY A 114 11.44 14.69 -21.64
N LEU A 115 10.56 15.02 -20.68
CA LEU A 115 10.30 14.16 -19.51
C LEU A 115 9.74 12.81 -19.94
N LEU A 116 8.79 12.81 -20.87
CA LEU A 116 8.17 11.59 -21.37
C LEU A 116 9.21 10.69 -22.07
N ASN A 117 10.12 11.27 -22.87
CA ASN A 117 11.20 10.52 -23.48
C ASN A 117 12.18 9.95 -22.46
N THR A 118 12.47 10.67 -21.38
CA THR A 118 13.28 10.15 -20.26
C THR A 118 12.63 8.96 -19.57
N LEU A 119 11.30 9.00 -19.38
CA LEU A 119 10.55 7.93 -18.73
C LEU A 119 10.41 6.68 -19.60
N LEU A 120 10.22 6.85 -20.91
CA LEU A 120 9.82 5.76 -21.81
C LEU A 120 10.91 5.35 -22.82
N GLY A 121 11.98 6.12 -22.94
CA GLY A 121 13.09 5.84 -23.86
C GLY A 121 12.79 6.11 -25.34
N SER A 122 11.53 6.15 -25.77
CA SER A 122 11.11 6.47 -27.14
C SER A 122 9.66 6.94 -27.19
N LEU A 123 9.40 7.99 -27.95
CA LEU A 123 8.07 8.61 -28.06
C LEU A 123 7.45 8.46 -29.44
N LEU A 124 8.26 8.26 -30.47
CA LEU A 124 7.82 8.41 -31.85
C LEU A 124 6.97 7.24 -32.31
N GLY A 125 5.78 7.54 -32.80
CA GLY A 125 4.84 6.51 -33.32
C GLY A 125 4.27 5.60 -32.24
N SER A 126 4.29 6.03 -30.96
CA SER A 126 3.87 5.21 -29.84
C SER A 126 2.47 5.56 -29.33
N THR A 127 1.77 4.52 -28.87
CA THR A 127 0.58 4.66 -28.07
C THR A 127 0.94 4.31 -26.63
N ASN A 128 0.68 5.25 -25.72
CA ASN A 128 1.05 5.14 -24.32
C ASN A 128 -0.19 5.14 -23.44
N THR A 129 -0.21 4.31 -22.41
CA THR A 129 -1.28 4.29 -21.42
C THR A 129 -0.94 5.23 -20.28
N VAL A 130 -1.71 6.28 -20.10
CA VAL A 130 -1.65 7.19 -18.95
C VAL A 130 -2.65 6.68 -17.92
N ARG A 131 -2.19 6.43 -16.70
CA ARG A 131 -2.97 5.85 -15.62
C ARG A 131 -2.93 6.74 -14.38
N VAL A 132 -4.09 6.98 -13.78
CA VAL A 132 -4.24 7.69 -12.51
C VAL A 132 -4.99 6.80 -11.52
N ASP A 133 -4.43 6.64 -10.33
CA ASP A 133 -5.05 5.93 -9.23
C ASP A 133 -4.72 6.58 -7.89
N SER A 134 -5.57 6.32 -6.88
CA SER A 134 -5.30 6.70 -5.49
C SER A 134 -4.61 5.54 -4.78
N ILE A 135 -3.60 5.84 -3.96
CA ILE A 135 -2.82 4.85 -3.21
C ILE A 135 -2.87 5.14 -1.72
N TYR A 136 -2.71 4.12 -0.90
CA TYR A 136 -2.42 4.31 0.52
C TYR A 136 -0.90 4.29 0.71
N SER A 137 -0.35 5.44 1.11
CA SER A 137 1.11 5.64 1.23
C SER A 137 1.78 4.53 2.05
N GLY A 138 2.89 3.99 1.53
CA GLY A 138 3.67 2.94 2.18
C GLY A 138 3.11 1.52 2.01
N THR A 139 2.04 1.34 1.22
CA THR A 139 1.45 0.03 0.95
C THR A 139 1.26 -0.22 -0.55
N SER A 140 0.93 -1.45 -0.91
CA SER A 140 0.50 -1.81 -2.27
C SER A 140 -0.99 -1.55 -2.54
N TRP A 141 -1.72 -1.00 -1.55
CA TRP A 141 -3.16 -0.80 -1.67
C TRP A 141 -3.47 0.40 -2.54
N ALA A 142 -4.26 0.19 -3.60
CA ALA A 142 -4.63 1.19 -4.58
C ALA A 142 -6.12 1.09 -4.94
N SER A 143 -6.70 2.22 -5.35
CA SER A 143 -8.03 2.24 -5.96
C SER A 143 -8.01 1.58 -7.34
N PRO A 144 -9.18 1.26 -7.92
CA PRO A 144 -9.29 1.12 -9.36
C PRO A 144 -8.68 2.34 -10.07
N ALA A 145 -8.01 2.10 -11.19
CA ALA A 145 -7.37 3.18 -11.94
C ALA A 145 -8.27 3.70 -13.06
N VAL A 146 -8.14 4.98 -13.35
CA VAL A 146 -8.64 5.56 -14.60
C VAL A 146 -7.50 5.65 -15.60
N THR A 147 -7.75 5.22 -16.83
CA THR A 147 -6.77 5.22 -17.91
C THR A 147 -7.16 6.19 -19.03
N ARG A 148 -6.15 6.73 -19.69
CA ARG A 148 -6.24 7.50 -20.94
C ARG A 148 -5.20 6.98 -21.92
N THR A 149 -5.50 7.09 -23.19
CA THR A 149 -4.60 6.69 -24.27
C THR A 149 -3.95 7.94 -24.84
N LEU A 150 -2.62 8.04 -24.70
CA LEU A 150 -1.81 9.07 -25.30
C LEU A 150 -1.19 8.52 -26.58
N SER A 151 -1.64 9.01 -27.75
CA SER A 151 -1.04 8.69 -29.03
C SER A 151 -0.13 9.84 -29.48
N VAL A 152 1.10 9.52 -29.83
CA VAL A 152 2.08 10.47 -30.39
C VAL A 152 2.41 10.04 -31.79
N GLY A 153 2.18 10.93 -32.76
CA GLY A 153 2.40 10.65 -34.17
C GLY A 153 3.84 10.24 -34.47
N GLY A 154 4.02 9.41 -35.51
CA GLY A 154 5.33 9.04 -36.02
C GLY A 154 6.06 10.21 -36.67
N LEU A 155 7.32 10.02 -37.06
CA LEU A 155 8.21 10.99 -37.70
C LEU A 155 8.22 12.39 -37.00
N LEU A 156 8.99 12.50 -35.92
CA LEU A 156 9.20 13.74 -35.16
C LEU A 156 7.92 14.29 -34.48
N GLY A 157 6.88 13.48 -34.30
CA GLY A 157 5.59 13.98 -33.80
C GLY A 157 4.84 14.84 -34.83
N LEU A 158 5.34 14.90 -36.05
CA LEU A 158 4.67 15.56 -37.18
C LEU A 158 3.53 14.68 -37.67
N GLY A 159 2.33 15.22 -37.78
CA GLY A 159 1.25 14.48 -38.43
C GLY A 159 -0.11 14.57 -37.78
N GLY A 160 -0.40 15.60 -37.01
CA GLY A 160 -1.78 15.95 -36.61
C GLY A 160 -2.55 14.92 -35.75
N ASN A 161 -1.98 13.75 -35.44
CA ASN A 161 -2.63 12.66 -34.72
C ASN A 161 -2.16 12.53 -33.27
N ASN A 162 -1.64 13.59 -32.68
CA ASN A 162 -1.33 13.61 -31.27
C ASN A 162 -2.63 13.79 -30.48
N THR A 163 -3.05 12.77 -29.74
CA THR A 163 -4.31 12.77 -29.00
C THR A 163 -4.13 12.20 -27.60
N CYS A 164 -4.96 12.64 -26.68
CA CYS A 164 -5.13 12.03 -25.37
C CYS A 164 -6.63 11.79 -25.12
N THR A 165 -7.05 10.52 -25.08
CA THR A 165 -8.46 10.09 -25.01
C THR A 165 -8.72 9.12 -23.86
#